data_b657e5df342a326e1737b39c80cdff61
#
_entry.id   b657e5df342a326e1737b39c80cdff61
#
_cell.length_a   1.000
_cell.length_b   1.000
_cell.length_c   1.000
_cell.angle_alpha   90.00
_cell.angle_beta   90.00
_cell.angle_gamma   90.00
#
_symmetry.space_group_name_H-M   'P 1'
#
loop_
_entity.id
_entity.type
_entity.pdbx_description
1 polymer ?
#
loop_
_entity_poly.entity_id
_entity_poly.type
_entity_poly.pdbx_seq_one_letter_code
_entity_poly.pdbx_strand_id
1 'polypeptide(L)'
;EKWQLVLNRHEEIRRKLKPHKLRPLTIVITRDIRGCKDVAEKFKAFLKEETGKSREQIEDQVLVIHSDAPDLPRLAGVNNGSSKVEWILSVSMLNEGWGVKRVFQIVPHEKRAFESRLLIAQVLGRGLRVPDGWKGIQPEVTVFNHDKWADDIRHLVYEVMEFEKRIPTFP
;
A
#
# COMPACT_ATOMS: atom_id res chain seq x y z
N GLU A 1 -4.04 -16.77 -8.14
CA GLU A 1 -3.16 -16.22 -9.21
C GLU A 1 -2.75 -14.78 -8.92
N LYS A 2 -3.70 -13.82 -8.72
CA LYS A 2 -3.39 -12.41 -8.42
C LYS A 2 -2.56 -12.25 -7.14
N TRP A 3 -2.94 -12.90 -6.04
CA TRP A 3 -2.23 -12.79 -4.77
C TRP A 3 -0.80 -13.31 -4.84
N GLN A 4 -0.56 -14.33 -5.66
CA GLN A 4 0.78 -14.85 -5.89
C GLN A 4 1.69 -13.81 -6.56
N LEU A 5 1.17 -13.12 -7.57
CA LEU A 5 1.91 -12.05 -8.24
C LEU A 5 2.21 -10.89 -7.28
N VAL A 6 1.23 -10.51 -6.47
CA VAL A 6 1.37 -9.47 -5.45
C VAL A 6 2.43 -9.85 -4.42
N LEU A 7 2.41 -11.10 -3.93
CA LEU A 7 3.39 -11.60 -2.97
C LEU A 7 4.79 -11.66 -3.57
N ASN A 8 4.93 -12.20 -4.77
CA ASN A 8 6.22 -12.29 -5.46
C ASN A 8 6.86 -10.90 -5.64
N ARG A 9 6.06 -9.91 -6.01
CA ARG A 9 6.53 -8.52 -6.15
C ARG A 9 6.91 -7.92 -4.81
N HIS A 10 6.13 -8.17 -3.76
CA HIS A 10 6.45 -7.73 -2.41
C HIS A 10 7.79 -8.28 -1.92
N GLU A 11 8.03 -9.57 -2.12
CA GLU A 11 9.29 -10.22 -1.72
C GLU A 11 10.48 -9.74 -2.58
N GLU A 12 10.27 -9.43 -3.84
CA GLU A 12 11.29 -8.78 -4.68
C GLU A 12 11.68 -7.40 -4.12
N ILE A 13 10.69 -6.57 -3.80
CA ILE A 13 10.91 -5.25 -3.20
C ILE A 13 11.60 -5.41 -1.85
N ARG A 14 11.17 -6.36 -1.03
CA ARG A 14 11.78 -6.65 0.28
C ARG A 14 13.26 -6.97 0.16
N ARG A 15 13.65 -7.77 -0.83
CA ARG A 15 15.07 -8.07 -1.09
C ARG A 15 15.85 -6.83 -1.49
N LYS A 16 15.29 -5.96 -2.33
CA LYS A 16 15.91 -4.69 -2.74
C LYS A 16 16.07 -3.71 -1.56
N LEU A 17 15.14 -3.72 -0.61
CA LEU A 17 15.14 -2.83 0.55
C LEU A 17 16.02 -3.31 1.73
N LYS A 18 16.40 -4.59 1.74
CA LYS A 18 17.18 -5.19 2.82
C LYS A 18 18.49 -4.42 3.13
N PRO A 19 19.29 -3.98 2.15
CA PRO A 19 20.50 -3.19 2.41
C PRO A 19 20.22 -1.86 3.12
N HIS A 20 19.05 -1.30 2.91
CA HIS A 20 18.60 -0.03 3.51
C HIS A 20 17.93 -0.20 4.87
N LYS A 21 17.85 -1.44 5.38
CA LYS A 21 17.14 -1.80 6.64
C LYS A 21 15.67 -1.35 6.64
N LEU A 22 15.05 -1.30 5.46
CA LEU A 22 13.65 -0.95 5.27
C LEU A 22 12.82 -2.19 4.97
N ARG A 23 11.56 -2.14 5.38
CA ARG A 23 10.54 -3.14 5.01
C ARG A 23 9.56 -2.52 4.04
N PRO A 24 9.17 -3.22 2.99
CA PRO A 24 8.15 -2.71 2.08
C PRO A 24 6.80 -2.65 2.80
N LEU A 25 5.96 -1.72 2.37
CA LEU A 25 4.56 -1.69 2.74
C LEU A 25 3.72 -1.81 1.48
N THR A 26 2.80 -2.76 1.49
CA THR A 26 1.78 -2.93 0.46
C THR A 26 0.44 -2.49 1.01
N ILE A 27 -0.25 -1.64 0.26
CA ILE A 27 -1.62 -1.22 0.57
C ILE A 27 -2.59 -1.94 -0.36
N VAL A 28 -3.55 -2.65 0.22
CA VAL A 28 -4.67 -3.28 -0.48
C VAL A 28 -5.91 -2.44 -0.24
N ILE A 29 -6.53 -1.96 -1.30
CA ILE A 29 -7.71 -1.10 -1.22
C ILE A 29 -8.94 -1.94 -1.57
N THR A 30 -9.91 -1.95 -0.68
CA THR A 30 -11.18 -2.65 -0.83
C THR A 30 -12.35 -1.66 -0.91
N ARG A 31 -13.49 -2.14 -1.40
CA ARG A 31 -14.67 -1.30 -1.65
C ARG A 31 -15.39 -0.85 -0.38
N ASP A 32 -15.60 -1.79 0.53
CA ASP A 32 -16.41 -1.60 1.73
C ASP A 32 -15.87 -2.44 2.91
N ILE A 33 -16.43 -2.21 4.09
CA ILE A 33 -15.99 -2.86 5.33
C ILE A 33 -16.15 -4.37 5.26
N ARG A 34 -17.26 -4.86 4.73
CA ARG A 34 -17.52 -6.30 4.62
C ARG A 34 -16.51 -6.95 3.68
N GLY A 35 -16.31 -6.37 2.49
CA GLY A 35 -15.29 -6.83 1.55
C GLY A 35 -13.89 -6.78 2.13
N CYS A 36 -13.56 -5.74 2.92
CA CYS A 36 -12.28 -5.63 3.61
C CYS A 36 -12.04 -6.78 4.58
N LYS A 37 -13.03 -7.12 5.41
CA LYS A 37 -12.94 -8.25 6.34
C LYS A 37 -12.77 -9.57 5.62
N ASP A 38 -13.60 -9.84 4.60
CA ASP A 38 -13.53 -11.08 3.82
C ASP A 38 -12.19 -11.23 3.10
N VAL A 39 -11.70 -10.15 2.50
CA VAL A 39 -10.39 -10.13 1.83
C VAL A 39 -9.26 -10.33 2.83
N ALA A 40 -9.35 -9.69 4.01
CA ALA A 40 -8.33 -9.81 5.04
C ALA A 40 -8.17 -11.25 5.51
N GLU A 41 -9.26 -11.96 5.81
CA GLU A 41 -9.22 -13.35 6.25
C GLU A 41 -8.65 -14.28 5.16
N LYS A 42 -9.10 -14.14 3.92
CA LYS A 42 -8.59 -14.91 2.78
C LYS A 42 -7.11 -14.61 2.52
N PHE A 43 -6.72 -13.35 2.61
CA PHE A 43 -5.34 -12.94 2.40
C PHE A 43 -4.41 -13.43 3.50
N LYS A 44 -4.81 -13.37 4.77
CA LYS A 44 -4.05 -13.94 5.89
C LYS A 44 -3.87 -15.45 5.75
N ALA A 45 -4.94 -16.17 5.37
CA ALA A 45 -4.87 -17.60 5.11
C ALA A 45 -3.88 -17.93 3.97
N PHE A 46 -3.96 -17.19 2.87
CA PHE A 46 -3.03 -17.28 1.75
C PHE A 46 -1.57 -17.02 2.18
N LEU A 47 -1.31 -15.94 2.92
CA LEU A 47 0.03 -15.64 3.41
C LEU A 47 0.58 -16.75 4.32
N LYS A 48 -0.27 -17.32 5.18
CA LYS A 48 0.12 -18.45 6.04
C LYS A 48 0.55 -19.67 5.22
N GLU A 49 -0.24 -20.01 4.20
CA GLU A 49 0.04 -21.15 3.32
C GLU A 49 1.34 -20.95 2.53
N GLU A 50 1.49 -19.80 1.89
CA GLU A 50 2.63 -19.51 1.01
C GLU A 50 3.94 -19.25 1.75
N THR A 51 3.89 -18.67 2.96
CA THR A 51 5.09 -18.27 3.68
C THR A 51 5.47 -19.20 4.84
N GLY A 52 4.59 -20.12 5.23
CA GLY A 52 4.79 -21.00 6.38
C GLY A 52 4.84 -20.29 7.74
N LYS A 53 4.49 -19.00 7.80
CA LYS A 53 4.51 -18.20 9.03
C LYS A 53 3.39 -18.61 9.98
N SER A 54 3.63 -18.44 11.30
CA SER A 54 2.59 -18.65 12.28
C SER A 54 1.46 -17.63 12.16
N ARG A 55 0.28 -17.95 12.73
CA ARG A 55 -0.84 -17.02 12.77
C ARG A 55 -0.46 -15.69 13.44
N GLU A 56 0.27 -15.74 14.53
CA GLU A 56 0.74 -14.57 15.26
C GLU A 56 1.64 -13.69 14.40
N GLN A 57 2.59 -14.28 13.68
CA GLN A 57 3.46 -13.56 12.76
C GLN A 57 2.67 -12.88 11.63
N ILE A 58 1.63 -13.53 11.13
CA ILE A 58 0.76 -12.94 10.10
C ILE A 58 -0.05 -11.77 10.67
N GLU A 59 -0.63 -11.92 11.86
CA GLU A 59 -1.35 -10.82 12.54
C GLU A 59 -0.45 -9.60 12.80
N ASP A 60 0.80 -9.82 13.15
CA ASP A 60 1.79 -8.74 13.31
C ASP A 60 2.08 -8.00 11.99
N GLN A 61 2.06 -8.72 10.88
CA GLN A 61 2.40 -8.17 9.56
C GLN A 61 1.22 -7.55 8.82
N VAL A 62 -0.01 -7.95 9.13
CA VAL A 62 -1.21 -7.49 8.45
C VAL A 62 -2.00 -6.56 9.35
N LEU A 63 -2.21 -5.34 8.88
CA LEU A 63 -3.04 -4.34 9.54
C LEU A 63 -4.32 -4.12 8.73
N VAL A 64 -5.46 -4.29 9.36
CA VAL A 64 -6.78 -4.07 8.75
C VAL A 64 -7.40 -2.80 9.32
N ILE A 65 -7.74 -1.85 8.45
CA ILE A 65 -8.27 -0.55 8.85
C ILE A 65 -9.55 -0.23 8.12
N HIS A 66 -10.59 0.05 8.89
CA HIS A 66 -11.86 0.58 8.41
C HIS A 66 -12.53 1.39 9.54
N SER A 67 -13.66 2.06 9.25
CA SER A 67 -14.33 2.94 10.23
C SER A 67 -14.73 2.24 11.52
N ASP A 68 -15.08 0.95 11.45
CA ASP A 68 -15.50 0.16 12.64
C ASP A 68 -14.32 -0.43 13.42
N ALA A 69 -13.11 -0.43 12.87
CA ALA A 69 -11.90 -0.92 13.51
C ALA A 69 -10.70 -0.03 13.15
N PRO A 70 -10.66 1.20 13.67
CA PRO A 70 -9.55 2.10 13.47
C PRO A 70 -8.41 1.72 14.43
N ASP A 71 -7.49 0.84 14.01
CA ASP A 71 -6.27 0.57 14.79
C ASP A 71 -5.27 1.71 14.60
N LEU A 72 -5.64 2.88 15.07
CA LEU A 72 -4.87 4.12 14.94
C LEU A 72 -3.49 4.03 15.60
N PRO A 73 -3.29 3.40 16.78
CA PRO A 73 -1.97 3.26 17.37
C PRO A 73 -1.00 2.46 16.50
N ARG A 74 -1.43 1.32 15.93
CA ARG A 74 -0.61 0.54 15.02
C ARG A 74 -0.33 1.29 13.72
N LEU A 75 -1.33 2.01 13.21
CA LEU A 75 -1.18 2.84 12.02
C LEU A 75 -0.17 3.98 12.23
N ALA A 76 -0.26 4.69 13.34
CA ALA A 76 0.70 5.74 13.69
C ALA A 76 2.12 5.21 13.81
N GLY A 77 2.28 3.99 14.32
CA GLY A 77 3.56 3.31 14.48
C GLY A 77 4.14 2.69 13.20
N VAL A 78 3.41 2.65 12.09
CA VAL A 78 3.84 1.95 10.86
C VAL A 78 5.18 2.46 10.33
N ASN A 79 5.48 3.75 10.45
CA ASN A 79 6.75 4.32 10.00
C ASN A 79 7.95 4.02 10.91
N ASN A 80 7.72 3.50 12.11
CA ASN A 80 8.79 3.18 13.03
C ASN A 80 9.60 2.00 12.50
N GLY A 81 10.92 2.03 12.64
CA GLY A 81 11.80 0.95 12.19
C GLY A 81 11.53 -0.39 12.88
N SER A 82 10.91 -0.38 14.07
CA SER A 82 10.48 -1.56 14.81
C SER A 82 9.15 -2.16 14.34
N SER A 83 8.37 -1.44 13.51
CA SER A 83 7.09 -1.93 13.01
C SER A 83 7.27 -3.17 12.14
N LYS A 84 6.50 -4.22 12.46
CA LYS A 84 6.44 -5.46 11.68
C LYS A 84 5.41 -5.40 10.55
N VAL A 85 4.58 -4.36 10.50
CA VAL A 85 3.51 -4.22 9.49
C VAL A 85 4.11 -4.08 8.10
N GLU A 86 3.70 -4.95 7.21
CA GLU A 86 4.11 -4.98 5.79
C GLU A 86 2.90 -4.91 4.84
N TRP A 87 1.70 -5.14 5.36
CA TRP A 87 0.46 -5.16 4.61
C TRP A 87 -0.61 -4.34 5.33
N ILE A 88 -1.24 -3.44 4.61
CA ILE A 88 -2.40 -2.71 5.10
C ILE A 88 -3.57 -2.97 4.17
N LEU A 89 -4.65 -3.53 4.72
CA LEU A 89 -5.92 -3.65 4.03
C LEU A 89 -6.86 -2.56 4.54
N SER A 90 -7.36 -1.74 3.63
CA SER A 90 -8.17 -0.57 3.99
C SER A 90 -9.36 -0.40 3.07
N VAL A 91 -10.44 0.08 3.63
CA VAL A 91 -11.57 0.63 2.88
C VAL A 91 -11.27 2.11 2.66
N SER A 92 -11.35 2.63 1.46
CA SER A 92 -11.39 4.07 1.04
C SER A 92 -10.87 5.15 2.03
N MET A 93 -10.53 4.79 3.25
CA MET A 93 -10.21 5.67 4.38
C MET A 93 -8.76 6.17 4.37
N LEU A 94 -8.13 6.23 3.24
CA LEU A 94 -6.82 6.89 3.11
C LEU A 94 -6.97 8.42 3.15
N ASN A 95 -8.10 8.88 3.66
CA ASN A 95 -8.39 10.28 3.89
C ASN A 95 -7.51 10.79 5.04
N GLU A 96 -7.06 11.99 4.90
CA GLU A 96 -6.39 12.89 5.83
C GLU A 96 -5.60 12.29 7.02
N GLY A 97 -4.32 12.62 7.11
CA GLY A 97 -3.48 12.31 8.28
C GLY A 97 -2.57 11.08 8.16
N TRP A 98 -2.67 10.29 7.12
CA TRP A 98 -1.79 9.13 6.90
C TRP A 98 -0.39 9.56 6.46
N GLY A 99 0.51 9.69 7.40
CA GLY A 99 1.91 9.99 7.12
C GLY A 99 2.77 8.78 6.72
N VAL A 100 2.19 7.74 6.11
CA VAL A 100 2.95 6.53 5.75
C VAL A 100 3.92 6.81 4.61
N LYS A 101 5.21 6.59 4.82
CA LYS A 101 6.29 6.99 3.91
C LYS A 101 6.95 5.83 3.14
N ARG A 102 6.63 4.57 3.46
CA ARG A 102 7.29 3.40 2.87
C ARG A 102 6.36 2.53 2.04
N VAL A 103 5.45 3.16 1.33
CA VAL A 103 4.54 2.46 0.42
C VAL A 103 5.27 2.17 -0.88
N PHE A 104 5.45 0.90 -1.19
CA PHE A 104 6.12 0.44 -2.42
C PHE A 104 5.18 -0.30 -3.36
N GLN A 105 3.99 -0.65 -2.88
CA GLN A 105 3.03 -1.40 -3.66
C GLN A 105 1.61 -1.03 -3.29
N ILE A 106 0.78 -0.84 -4.30
CA ILE A 106 -0.64 -0.52 -4.15
C ILE A 106 -1.43 -1.54 -4.95
N VAL A 107 -2.39 -2.18 -4.29
CA VAL A 107 -3.21 -3.25 -4.86
C VAL A 107 -4.68 -2.88 -4.74
N PRO A 108 -5.28 -2.35 -5.78
CA PRO A 108 -6.73 -2.22 -5.84
C PRO A 108 -7.36 -3.60 -5.97
N HIS A 109 -8.22 -3.93 -5.04
CA HIS A 109 -8.83 -5.26 -5.05
C HIS A 109 -10.11 -5.33 -5.87
N GLU A 110 -10.87 -4.25 -5.94
CA GLU A 110 -12.15 -4.21 -6.62
C GLU A 110 -12.28 -3.02 -7.57
N LYS A 111 -13.09 -3.20 -8.65
CA LYS A 111 -13.30 -2.21 -9.69
C LYS A 111 -13.75 -0.83 -9.15
N ARG A 112 -14.63 -0.81 -8.14
CA ARG A 112 -15.14 0.43 -7.55
C ARG A 112 -14.17 1.15 -6.62
N ALA A 113 -13.09 0.50 -6.17
CA ALA A 113 -12.06 1.18 -5.40
C ALA A 113 -11.40 2.32 -6.20
N PHE A 114 -11.57 2.34 -7.51
CA PHE A 114 -10.99 3.34 -8.42
C PHE A 114 -11.99 4.30 -9.07
N GLU A 115 -13.28 4.18 -8.82
CA GLU A 115 -14.25 5.17 -9.33
C GLU A 115 -14.03 6.58 -8.73
N SER A 116 -13.21 6.67 -7.68
CA SER A 116 -12.78 7.94 -7.13
C SER A 116 -11.36 8.28 -7.61
N ARG A 117 -11.26 9.12 -8.64
CA ARG A 117 -9.98 9.73 -9.07
C ARG A 117 -9.22 10.36 -7.90
N LEU A 118 -9.96 10.93 -6.96
CA LEU A 118 -9.42 11.54 -5.75
C LEU A 118 -8.70 10.52 -4.85
N LEU A 119 -9.30 9.33 -4.65
CA LEU A 119 -8.71 8.28 -3.83
C LEU A 119 -7.38 7.80 -4.41
N ILE A 120 -7.32 7.58 -5.72
CA ILE A 120 -6.09 7.14 -6.39
C ILE A 120 -5.02 8.23 -6.31
N ALA A 121 -5.38 9.48 -6.55
CA ALA A 121 -4.46 10.60 -6.44
C ALA A 121 -3.89 10.72 -5.01
N GLN A 122 -4.72 10.53 -3.98
CA GLN A 122 -4.29 10.53 -2.58
C GLN A 122 -3.37 9.36 -2.26
N VAL A 123 -3.67 8.16 -2.74
CA VAL A 123 -2.86 6.96 -2.52
C VAL A 123 -1.54 7.06 -3.28
N LEU A 124 -1.55 7.50 -4.53
CA LEU A 124 -0.34 7.71 -5.34
C LEU A 124 0.52 8.82 -4.75
N GLY A 125 -0.07 9.96 -4.38
CA GLY A 125 0.67 11.07 -3.75
C GLY A 125 1.33 10.68 -2.43
N ARG A 126 0.85 9.66 -1.74
CA ARG A 126 1.47 9.11 -0.52
C ARG A 126 2.51 8.03 -0.82
N GLY A 127 2.25 7.17 -1.79
CA GLY A 127 3.21 6.17 -2.25
C GLY A 127 4.47 6.79 -2.87
N LEU A 128 4.37 8.00 -3.38
CA LEU A 128 5.51 8.74 -3.94
C LEU A 128 6.38 9.43 -2.87
N ARG A 129 6.02 9.35 -1.59
CA ARG A 129 6.86 9.88 -0.51
C ARG A 129 8.08 8.98 -0.29
N VAL A 130 9.24 9.57 -0.42
CA VAL A 130 10.50 8.89 -0.15
C VAL A 130 10.63 8.63 1.35
N PRO A 131 10.97 7.39 1.79
CA PRO A 131 11.24 7.10 3.19
C PRO A 131 12.37 7.97 3.75
N ASP A 132 12.27 8.36 5.01
CA ASP A 132 13.33 9.10 5.68
C ASP A 132 14.63 8.28 5.67
N GLY A 133 15.74 8.94 5.38
CA GLY A 133 17.05 8.29 5.31
C GLY A 133 17.32 7.50 4.03
N TRP A 134 16.43 7.53 3.04
CA TRP A 134 16.67 6.92 1.74
C TRP A 134 17.86 7.59 1.05
N LYS A 135 18.87 6.79 0.73
CA LYS A 135 20.05 7.22 -0.05
C LYS A 135 20.21 6.26 -1.22
N GLY A 136 20.15 6.74 -2.43
CA GLY A 136 20.37 5.89 -3.62
C GLY A 136 19.39 6.14 -4.75
N ILE A 137 19.15 5.11 -5.56
CA ILE A 137 18.27 5.16 -6.73
C ILE A 137 16.83 5.49 -6.27
N GLN A 138 16.13 6.30 -7.05
CA GLN A 138 14.74 6.69 -6.78
C GLN A 138 13.88 5.45 -6.52
N PRO A 139 13.12 5.41 -5.39
CA PRO A 139 12.26 4.28 -5.09
C PRO A 139 11.11 4.19 -6.08
N GLU A 140 10.81 2.97 -6.50
CA GLU A 140 9.69 2.68 -7.39
C GLU A 140 8.45 2.26 -6.60
N VAL A 141 7.30 2.78 -6.97
CA VAL A 141 6.00 2.30 -6.47
C VAL A 141 5.33 1.46 -7.54
N THR A 142 5.01 0.23 -7.21
CA THR A 142 4.27 -0.67 -8.09
C THR A 142 2.78 -0.56 -7.83
N VAL A 143 2.01 -0.23 -8.85
CA VAL A 143 0.54 -0.26 -8.79
C VAL A 143 0.05 -1.48 -9.55
N PHE A 144 -0.60 -2.41 -8.85
CA PHE A 144 -1.24 -3.55 -9.49
C PHE A 144 -2.51 -3.11 -10.19
N ASN A 145 -2.57 -3.40 -11.47
CA ASN A 145 -3.66 -3.02 -12.33
C ASN A 145 -4.72 -4.12 -12.43
N HIS A 146 -5.95 -3.71 -12.69
CA HIS A 146 -7.01 -4.59 -13.18
C HIS A 146 -7.12 -4.36 -14.69
N ASP A 147 -7.24 -5.40 -15.50
CA ASP A 147 -7.17 -5.37 -16.98
C ASP A 147 -8.05 -4.30 -17.66
N LYS A 148 -9.04 -3.78 -16.97
CA LYS A 148 -9.96 -2.75 -17.47
C LYS A 148 -9.50 -1.31 -17.21
N TRP A 149 -8.33 -1.06 -16.61
CA TRP A 149 -7.97 0.26 -16.05
C TRP A 149 -6.56 0.74 -16.34
N ALA A 150 -5.82 0.01 -17.16
CA ALA A 150 -4.45 0.36 -17.52
C ALA A 150 -4.33 1.81 -18.01
N ASP A 151 -5.30 2.24 -18.81
CA ASP A 151 -5.28 3.55 -19.43
C ASP A 151 -5.69 4.66 -18.44
N ASP A 152 -6.72 4.42 -17.63
CA ASP A 152 -7.19 5.39 -16.64
C ASP A 152 -6.12 5.67 -15.56
N ILE A 153 -5.38 4.66 -15.12
CA ILE A 153 -4.28 4.83 -14.16
C ILE A 153 -3.11 5.59 -14.79
N ARG A 154 -2.74 5.30 -16.03
CA ARG A 154 -1.68 6.05 -16.72
C ARG A 154 -2.02 7.53 -16.81
N HIS A 155 -3.23 7.86 -17.24
CA HIS A 155 -3.68 9.26 -17.29
C HIS A 155 -3.61 9.92 -15.93
N LEU A 156 -4.07 9.24 -14.87
CA LEU A 156 -4.06 9.80 -13.53
C LEU A 156 -2.64 10.00 -12.97
N VAL A 157 -1.74 9.04 -13.21
CA VAL A 157 -0.32 9.19 -12.83
C VAL A 157 0.30 10.39 -13.56
N TYR A 158 0.01 10.56 -14.85
CA TYR A 158 0.47 11.72 -15.60
C TYR A 158 -0.10 13.02 -15.04
N GLU A 159 -1.39 13.09 -14.74
CA GLU A 159 -2.03 14.27 -14.15
C GLU A 159 -1.40 14.64 -12.79
N VAL A 160 -1.16 13.65 -11.91
CA VAL A 160 -0.54 13.89 -10.60
C VAL A 160 0.89 14.37 -10.75
N MET A 161 1.69 13.75 -11.62
CA MET A 161 3.07 14.17 -11.86
C MET A 161 3.18 15.55 -12.52
N GLU A 162 2.27 15.88 -13.44
CA GLU A 162 2.19 17.20 -14.04
C GLU A 162 1.77 18.27 -13.02
N PHE A 163 0.89 17.92 -12.08
CA PHE A 163 0.47 18.83 -11.03
C PHE A 163 1.62 19.14 -10.08
N GLU A 164 2.39 18.14 -9.66
CA GLU A 164 3.58 18.32 -8.80
C GLU A 164 4.65 19.18 -9.48
N LYS A 165 4.86 19.05 -10.79
CA LYS A 165 5.79 19.88 -11.55
C LYS A 165 5.37 21.36 -11.64
N ARG A 166 4.07 21.64 -11.46
CA ARG A 166 3.52 23.01 -11.57
C ARG A 166 3.43 23.75 -10.23
N ILE A 167 3.71 23.08 -9.11
CA ILE A 167 3.76 23.75 -7.81
C ILE A 167 5.15 24.35 -7.64
N PRO A 168 5.32 25.68 -7.77
CA PRO A 168 6.60 26.32 -7.51
C PRO A 168 6.89 26.18 -6.01
N THR A 169 7.96 25.49 -5.67
CA THR A 169 8.53 25.52 -4.32
C THR A 169 9.25 26.86 -4.18
N PHE A 170 8.66 27.77 -3.44
CA PHE A 170 9.37 28.96 -2.99
C PHE A 170 10.25 28.58 -1.80
N PRO A 171 11.53 29.04 -1.78
CA PRO A 171 12.43 28.85 -0.66
C PRO A 171 11.97 29.60 0.59
#